data_845dd8015a1c175078fe06472b3f4298
#
_entry.id   845dd8015a1c175078fe06472b3f4298
#
_cell.length_a   1.000
_cell.length_b   1.000
_cell.length_c   1.000
_cell.angle_alpha   90.00
_cell.angle_beta   90.00
_cell.angle_gamma   90.00
#
_symmetry.space_group_name_H-M   'P 1'
#
loop_
_entity.id
_entity.type
_entity.pdbx_description
1 polymer ?
#
loop_
_entity_poly.entity_id
_entity_poly.type
_entity_poly.pdbx_seq_one_letter_code
_entity_poly.pdbx_strand_id
1 'polypeptide(L)'
;MLLAKHGMAQNRFWEIKKYIRFDLRSTRSERIKEDKFCMMSFVLNRFAENSQKSFAPAESLTVDEQLFPTKARCRFTQYMPNKPDKFGIKFWILADLETKYCLNIIPYLGKNETRVDSL
;
A
#
# COMPACT_ATOMS: atom_id res chain seq x y z
N MET A 1 -25.71 -0.98 -4.66
CA MET A 1 -24.92 -0.26 -3.67
C MET A 1 -25.18 -0.86 -2.28
N LEU A 2 -24.55 -2.02 -2.02
CA LEU A 2 -24.76 -2.84 -0.81
C LEU A 2 -24.21 -2.20 0.49
N LEU A 3 -23.11 -1.45 0.38
CA LEU A 3 -22.47 -0.81 1.54
C LEU A 3 -23.36 0.24 2.24
N ALA A 4 -24.23 0.92 1.51
CA ALA A 4 -25.11 1.93 2.10
C ALA A 4 -26.30 1.32 2.89
N LYS A 5 -26.67 0.06 2.62
CA LYS A 5 -27.76 -0.63 3.32
C LYS A 5 -27.31 -1.34 4.61
N HIS A 6 -26.05 -1.78 4.68
CA HIS A 6 -25.56 -2.66 5.74
C HIS A 6 -24.29 -2.14 6.44
N GLY A 7 -23.77 -1.00 6.01
CA GLY A 7 -22.57 -0.37 6.57
C GLY A 7 -22.88 0.97 7.22
N MET A 8 -22.10 1.97 6.89
CA MET A 8 -22.29 3.33 7.39
C MET A 8 -22.75 4.28 6.30
N ALA A 9 -23.39 5.40 6.69
CA ALA A 9 -23.74 6.47 5.77
C ALA A 9 -22.51 7.04 5.07
N GLN A 10 -22.64 7.41 3.80
CA GLN A 10 -21.55 7.94 2.98
C GLN A 10 -20.85 9.14 3.63
N ASN A 11 -21.61 10.09 4.18
CA ASN A 11 -21.04 11.26 4.86
C ASN A 11 -20.17 10.85 6.06
N ARG A 12 -20.62 9.86 6.83
CA ARG A 12 -19.86 9.33 7.97
C ARG A 12 -18.55 8.68 7.53
N PHE A 13 -18.58 7.93 6.44
CA PHE A 13 -17.36 7.37 5.83
C PHE A 13 -16.35 8.46 5.47
N TRP A 14 -16.79 9.55 4.82
CA TRP A 14 -15.93 10.66 4.45
C TRP A 14 -15.39 11.42 5.66
N GLU A 15 -16.17 11.58 6.72
CA GLU A 15 -15.70 12.17 7.96
C GLU A 15 -14.58 11.33 8.60
N ILE A 16 -14.79 10.03 8.75
CA ILE A 16 -13.79 9.12 9.30
C ILE A 16 -12.51 9.18 8.47
N LYS A 17 -12.62 9.15 7.13
CA LYS A 17 -11.48 9.22 6.22
C LYS A 17 -10.64 10.49 6.40
N LYS A 18 -11.23 11.61 6.74
CA LYS A 18 -10.50 12.86 7.02
C LYS A 18 -9.62 12.77 8.27
N TYR A 19 -10.06 12.05 9.28
CA TYR A 19 -9.43 12.04 10.60
C TYR A 19 -8.67 10.74 10.90
N ILE A 20 -8.84 9.69 10.09
CA ILE A 20 -8.14 8.44 10.29
C ILE A 20 -6.61 8.64 10.20
N ARG A 21 -5.90 8.07 11.15
CA ARG A 21 -4.43 8.08 11.20
C ARG A 21 -3.95 6.69 11.54
N PHE A 22 -2.89 6.27 10.89
CA PHE A 22 -2.26 4.95 11.09
C PHE A 22 -0.90 5.06 11.77
N ASP A 23 -0.54 6.27 12.22
CA ASP A 23 0.79 6.58 12.71
C ASP A 23 0.77 7.62 13.83
N LEU A 24 1.67 7.47 14.80
CA LEU A 24 1.89 8.44 15.87
C LEU A 24 2.91 9.49 15.42
N ARG A 25 2.46 10.72 15.27
CA ARG A 25 3.28 11.84 14.80
C ARG A 25 4.46 12.12 15.75
N SER A 26 4.26 11.93 17.05
CA SER A 26 5.28 12.22 18.09
C SER A 26 6.56 11.38 17.96
N THR A 27 6.46 10.14 17.45
CA THR A 27 7.60 9.22 17.30
C THR A 27 8.09 9.09 15.85
N ARG A 28 7.44 9.79 14.91
CA ARG A 28 7.71 9.65 13.47
C ARG A 28 9.12 10.07 13.09
N SER A 29 9.65 11.13 13.69
CA SER A 29 11.00 11.65 13.38
C SER A 29 12.10 10.64 13.63
N GLU A 30 11.93 9.76 14.62
CA GLU A 30 12.87 8.67 14.87
C GLU A 30 12.65 7.49 13.93
N ARG A 31 11.42 7.05 13.82
CA ARG A 31 11.08 5.87 12.99
C ARG A 31 11.36 6.05 11.51
N ILE A 32 11.24 7.27 10.97
CA ILE A 32 11.51 7.56 9.55
C ILE A 32 12.99 7.39 9.17
N LYS A 33 13.89 7.39 10.15
CA LYS A 33 15.31 7.12 9.93
C LYS A 33 15.58 5.67 9.55
N GLU A 34 14.79 4.76 10.11
CA GLU A 34 14.88 3.32 9.88
C GLU A 34 13.91 2.86 8.80
N ASP A 35 12.70 3.40 8.81
CA ASP A 35 11.63 3.05 7.86
C ASP A 35 11.04 4.31 7.24
N LYS A 36 11.39 4.59 6.00
CA LYS A 36 10.86 5.75 5.25
C LYS A 36 9.33 5.68 5.05
N PHE A 37 8.75 4.49 5.08
CA PHE A 37 7.32 4.26 4.94
C PHE A 37 6.59 4.11 6.27
N CYS A 38 7.24 4.40 7.39
CA CYS A 38 6.75 4.19 8.76
C CYS A 38 5.32 4.69 9.03
N MET A 39 4.83 5.66 8.27
CA MET A 39 3.46 6.17 8.38
C MET A 39 2.40 5.13 8.02
N MET A 40 2.74 4.15 7.18
CA MET A 40 1.82 3.16 6.63
C MET A 40 2.31 1.72 6.80
N SER A 41 3.57 1.50 7.15
CA SER A 41 4.19 0.16 7.21
C SER A 41 3.40 -0.81 8.07
N PHE A 42 2.92 -0.38 9.23
CA PHE A 42 2.13 -1.24 10.11
C PHE A 42 0.87 -1.78 9.41
N VAL A 43 0.11 -0.89 8.76
CA VAL A 43 -1.14 -1.27 8.07
C VAL A 43 -0.84 -2.13 6.85
N LEU A 44 0.19 -1.77 6.09
CA LEU A 44 0.58 -2.50 4.88
C LEU A 44 1.05 -3.92 5.20
N ASN A 45 1.90 -4.07 6.22
CA ASN A 45 2.40 -5.37 6.65
C ASN A 45 1.25 -6.25 7.17
N ARG A 46 0.35 -5.68 7.97
CA ARG A 46 -0.82 -6.40 8.46
C ARG A 46 -1.76 -6.82 7.33
N PHE A 47 -1.95 -5.97 6.33
CA PHE A 47 -2.71 -6.31 5.14
C PHE A 47 -2.07 -7.49 4.40
N ALA A 48 -0.76 -7.44 4.13
CA ALA A 48 -0.04 -8.51 3.44
C ALA A 48 -0.12 -9.85 4.21
N GLU A 49 0.12 -9.83 5.52
CA GLU A 49 -0.01 -11.02 6.36
C GLU A 49 -1.42 -11.63 6.30
N ASN A 50 -2.46 -10.81 6.43
CA ASN A 50 -3.84 -11.26 6.38
C ASN A 50 -4.21 -11.80 4.99
N SER A 51 -3.75 -11.13 3.92
CA SER A 51 -3.97 -11.59 2.55
C SER A 51 -3.39 -12.96 2.30
N GLN A 52 -2.16 -13.20 2.74
CA GLN A 52 -1.50 -14.50 2.60
C GLN A 52 -2.17 -15.62 3.43
N LYS A 53 -2.68 -15.29 4.60
CA LYS A 53 -3.40 -16.24 5.46
C LYS A 53 -4.79 -16.60 4.96
N SER A 54 -5.42 -15.69 4.23
CA SER A 54 -6.83 -15.80 3.83
C SER A 54 -7.06 -16.45 2.47
N PHE A 55 -6.00 -16.68 1.70
CA PHE A 55 -6.11 -17.19 0.34
C PHE A 55 -4.93 -18.11 -0.02
N ALA A 56 -5.25 -19.31 -0.52
CA ALA A 56 -4.28 -20.22 -1.09
C ALA A 56 -4.18 -19.94 -2.61
N PRO A 57 -3.03 -19.45 -3.10
CA PRO A 57 -2.90 -19.10 -4.52
C PRO A 57 -2.85 -20.33 -5.41
N ALA A 58 -3.17 -20.15 -6.69
CA ALA A 58 -2.96 -21.13 -7.74
C ALA A 58 -1.45 -21.27 -8.06
N GLU A 59 -1.13 -22.15 -9.02
CA GLU A 59 0.28 -22.40 -9.41
C GLU A 59 0.94 -21.18 -10.06
N SER A 60 0.15 -20.32 -10.70
CA SER A 60 0.66 -19.19 -11.48
C SER A 60 0.48 -17.87 -10.72
N LEU A 61 1.61 -17.25 -10.36
CA LEU A 61 1.67 -15.94 -9.74
C LEU A 61 2.29 -14.93 -10.69
N THR A 62 1.95 -13.67 -10.50
CA THR A 62 2.54 -12.55 -11.23
C THR A 62 3.05 -11.49 -10.26
N VAL A 63 4.19 -10.89 -10.60
CA VAL A 63 4.71 -9.69 -9.93
C VAL A 63 4.64 -8.55 -10.92
N ASP A 64 3.93 -7.49 -10.55
CA ASP A 64 3.80 -6.29 -11.40
C ASP A 64 3.96 -5.02 -10.56
N GLU A 65 4.12 -3.91 -11.26
CA GLU A 65 4.24 -2.60 -10.63
C GLU A 65 2.92 -1.81 -10.71
N GLN A 66 2.55 -1.23 -9.59
CA GLN A 66 1.40 -0.32 -9.50
C GLN A 66 1.84 1.05 -9.03
N LEU A 67 1.42 2.10 -9.73
CA LEU A 67 1.60 3.47 -9.29
C LEU A 67 0.31 3.96 -8.63
N PHE A 68 0.40 4.32 -7.35
CA PHE A 68 -0.69 4.98 -6.63
C PHE A 68 -0.46 6.48 -6.65
N PRO A 69 -1.34 7.25 -7.32
CA PRO A 69 -1.17 8.68 -7.44
C PRO A 69 -1.25 9.36 -6.08
N THR A 70 -0.34 10.29 -5.83
CA THR A 70 -0.36 11.09 -4.61
C THR A 70 0.19 12.49 -4.87
N LYS A 71 -0.39 13.47 -4.19
CA LYS A 71 0.12 14.83 -4.10
C LYS A 71 0.94 15.07 -2.82
N ALA A 72 1.12 14.01 -2.00
CA ALA A 72 1.93 14.10 -0.79
C ALA A 72 3.39 14.38 -1.14
N ARG A 73 4.03 15.24 -0.35
CA ARG A 73 5.46 15.49 -0.45
C ARG A 73 6.22 14.37 0.27
N CYS A 74 6.66 13.36 -0.48
CA CYS A 74 7.50 12.30 0.03
C CYS A 74 8.70 12.08 -0.90
N ARG A 75 9.84 11.67 -0.32
CA ARG A 75 11.12 11.55 -1.04
C ARG A 75 11.17 10.37 -2.01
N PHE A 76 10.25 9.43 -1.89
CA PHE A 76 10.17 8.22 -2.72
C PHE A 76 9.05 8.27 -3.77
N THR A 77 8.50 9.44 -4.06
CA THR A 77 7.59 9.62 -5.20
C THR A 77 8.31 9.32 -6.51
N GLN A 78 7.69 8.52 -7.36
CA GLN A 78 8.21 8.12 -8.66
C GLN A 78 7.47 8.84 -9.79
N TYR A 79 8.20 9.12 -10.86
CA TYR A 79 7.63 9.56 -12.12
C TYR A 79 7.62 8.40 -13.11
N MET A 80 6.43 8.04 -13.60
CA MET A 80 6.22 6.94 -14.56
C MET A 80 5.40 7.48 -15.75
N PRO A 81 6.03 7.92 -16.84
CA PRO A 81 5.37 8.62 -17.94
C PRO A 81 4.30 7.78 -18.66
N ASN A 82 4.42 6.46 -18.61
CA ASN A 82 3.51 5.52 -19.25
C ASN A 82 2.25 5.20 -18.41
N LYS A 83 2.17 5.71 -17.18
CA LYS A 83 0.97 5.54 -16.33
C LYS A 83 0.06 6.76 -16.46
N PRO A 84 -1.28 6.61 -16.36
CA PRO A 84 -2.23 7.72 -16.47
C PRO A 84 -1.93 8.86 -15.49
N ASP A 85 -1.71 8.53 -14.23
CA ASP A 85 -1.25 9.46 -13.20
C ASP A 85 0.26 9.33 -13.08
N LYS A 86 0.99 10.23 -13.74
CA LYS A 86 2.44 10.12 -13.93
C LYS A 86 3.27 10.16 -12.65
N PHE A 87 2.72 10.71 -11.55
CA PHE A 87 3.41 10.84 -10.27
C PHE A 87 2.68 10.10 -9.16
N GLY A 88 3.43 9.35 -8.34
CA GLY A 88 2.86 8.62 -7.23
C GLY A 88 3.86 7.77 -6.49
N ILE A 89 3.36 6.97 -5.56
CA ILE A 89 4.15 5.95 -4.90
C ILE A 89 4.03 4.67 -5.71
N LYS A 90 5.18 4.13 -6.09
CA LYS A 90 5.28 2.85 -6.79
C LYS A 90 5.25 1.71 -5.79
N PHE A 91 4.48 0.68 -6.08
CA PHE A 91 4.46 -0.58 -5.34
C PHE A 91 4.76 -1.75 -6.27
N TRP A 92 5.42 -2.75 -5.72
CA TRP A 92 5.47 -4.08 -6.30
C TRP A 92 4.34 -4.90 -5.69
N ILE A 93 3.55 -5.55 -6.53
CA ILE A 93 2.40 -6.35 -6.12
C ILE A 93 2.60 -7.78 -6.59
N LEU A 94 2.54 -8.73 -5.67
CA LEU A 94 2.44 -10.15 -5.96
C LEU A 94 0.96 -10.53 -5.97
N ALA A 95 0.49 -11.05 -7.10
CA ALA A 95 -0.91 -11.42 -7.28
C ALA A 95 -1.07 -12.79 -7.91
N ASP A 96 -2.15 -13.46 -7.55
CA ASP A 96 -2.61 -14.66 -8.23
C ASP A 96 -3.08 -14.33 -9.65
N LEU A 97 -2.58 -15.07 -10.63
CA LEU A 97 -2.82 -14.75 -12.05
C LEU A 97 -4.28 -14.97 -12.46
N GLU A 98 -4.96 -15.92 -11.88
CA GLU A 98 -6.34 -16.28 -12.22
C GLU A 98 -7.34 -15.32 -11.59
N THR A 99 -7.25 -15.16 -10.27
CA THR A 99 -8.23 -14.39 -9.48
C THR A 99 -7.89 -12.92 -9.35
N LYS A 100 -6.65 -12.53 -9.67
CA LYS A 100 -6.08 -11.18 -9.42
C LYS A 100 -6.02 -10.82 -7.94
N TYR A 101 -6.06 -11.83 -7.07
CA TYR A 101 -5.96 -11.61 -5.63
C TYR A 101 -4.57 -11.13 -5.24
N CYS A 102 -4.48 -10.03 -4.50
CA CYS A 102 -3.23 -9.46 -4.02
C CYS A 102 -2.73 -10.24 -2.81
N LEU A 103 -1.62 -10.95 -2.97
CA LEU A 103 -0.98 -11.72 -1.90
C LEU A 103 0.03 -10.92 -1.10
N ASN A 104 0.74 -10.01 -1.76
CA ASN A 104 1.74 -9.16 -1.12
C ASN A 104 1.86 -7.83 -1.86
N ILE A 105 2.24 -6.80 -1.13
CA ILE A 105 2.44 -5.46 -1.66
C ILE A 105 3.61 -4.80 -0.95
N ILE A 106 4.59 -4.32 -1.71
CA ILE A 106 5.84 -3.75 -1.20
C ILE A 106 6.05 -2.36 -1.80
N PRO A 107 6.19 -1.30 -1.00
CA PRO A 107 6.48 0.03 -1.52
C PRO A 107 7.92 0.11 -2.07
N TYR A 108 8.10 0.80 -3.17
CA TYR A 108 9.41 1.15 -3.68
C TYR A 108 9.87 2.48 -3.06
N LEU A 109 10.92 2.46 -2.26
CA LEU A 109 11.36 3.60 -1.46
C LEU A 109 12.66 4.24 -1.98
N GLY A 110 13.13 3.83 -3.15
CA GLY A 110 14.32 4.39 -3.82
C GLY A 110 15.44 3.37 -4.05
N LYS A 111 16.50 3.80 -4.75
CA LYS A 111 17.59 2.90 -5.19
C LYS A 111 18.46 2.35 -4.07
N ASN A 112 18.50 3.01 -2.91
CA ASN A 112 19.42 2.68 -1.82
C ASN A 112 18.80 1.80 -0.73
N GLU A 113 17.65 1.22 -0.99
CA GLU A 113 17.07 0.27 -0.07
C GLU A 113 17.47 -1.14 -0.46
N THR A 114 18.12 -1.84 0.46
CA THR A 114 18.32 -3.27 0.38
C THR A 114 16.98 -3.92 0.09
N ARG A 115 16.90 -4.66 -1.00
CA ARG A 115 15.78 -5.55 -1.25
C ARG A 115 15.65 -6.42 -0.02
N VAL A 116 14.53 -6.31 0.67
CA VAL A 116 14.22 -7.25 1.73
C VAL A 116 14.10 -8.60 1.02
N ASP A 117 15.05 -9.49 1.30
CA ASP A 117 15.03 -10.87 0.83
C ASP A 117 13.90 -11.64 1.52
N SER A 118 12.67 -11.28 1.19
CA SER A 118 11.47 -11.93 1.72
C SER A 118 10.36 -11.92 0.67
N LEU A 119 10.65 -12.62 -0.41
CA LEU A 119 9.61 -13.18 -1.28
C LEU A 119 9.57 -14.68 -1.10
#